data_93cbbf56e812cefe96ad93dc96150e8d
#
_entry.id   93cbbf56e812cefe96ad93dc96150e8d
#
_cell.length_a   1.000
_cell.length_b   1.000
_cell.length_c   1.000
_cell.angle_alpha   90.00
_cell.angle_beta   90.00
_cell.angle_gamma   90.00
#
_symmetry.space_group_name_H-M   'P 1'
#
loop_
_entity.id
_entity.type
_entity.pdbx_description
1 polymer ?
#
loop_
_entity_poly.entity_id
_entity_poly.type
_entity_poly.pdbx_seq_one_letter_code
_entity_poly.pdbx_strand_id
1 'polypeptide(L)'
;MKKTLVIVAHPQIKESVVNQRWIEELRKHPDKFTVHEIYQVYPNGIIDVAKEQALIEAHENLIFQFPVYWFNCPPFFKQWLDDVFTYGWAYGSTGNKLKNKKIMLAVSAGIQSKDYSDTGRYQLSLNQALYPFELTALYVEADYQPIYAFYGTESNPTSEEVDQSAIHYVQKLILLANMTSKHF
;
A
#
# COMPACT_ATOMS: atom_id res chain seq x y z
N MET A 1 -20.08 4.36 4.20
CA MET A 1 -18.66 4.72 3.93
C MET A 1 -18.03 3.56 3.18
N LYS A 2 -17.26 3.86 2.15
CA LYS A 2 -16.61 2.86 1.29
C LYS A 2 -15.53 2.14 2.07
N LYS A 3 -15.58 0.80 2.12
CA LYS A 3 -14.63 0.00 2.88
C LYS A 3 -13.29 -0.08 2.16
N THR A 4 -12.21 0.08 2.91
CA THR A 4 -10.83 0.09 2.39
C THR A 4 -10.12 -1.21 2.76
N LEU A 5 -9.53 -1.86 1.76
CA LEU A 5 -8.64 -3.01 1.94
C LEU A 5 -7.21 -2.53 2.06
N VAL A 6 -6.53 -2.92 3.11
CA VAL A 6 -5.10 -2.66 3.32
C VAL A 6 -4.36 -3.99 3.17
N ILE A 7 -3.68 -4.16 2.04
CA ILE A 7 -2.77 -5.28 1.78
C ILE A 7 -1.43 -4.96 2.42
N VAL A 8 -1.11 -5.69 3.47
CA VAL A 8 0.15 -5.51 4.20
C VAL A 8 1.17 -6.55 3.73
N ALA A 9 2.27 -6.08 3.20
CA ALA A 9 3.36 -6.91 2.71
C ALA A 9 4.64 -6.63 3.50
N HIS A 10 4.77 -7.21 4.69
CA HIS A 10 5.95 -7.07 5.54
C HIS A 10 6.47 -8.47 5.95
N PRO A 11 7.71 -8.84 5.54
CA PRO A 11 8.26 -10.18 5.84
C PRO A 11 8.37 -10.49 7.33
N GLN A 12 8.69 -9.48 8.13
CA GLN A 12 8.96 -9.58 9.57
C GLN A 12 8.13 -8.53 10.33
N ILE A 13 6.81 -8.57 10.18
CA ILE A 13 5.91 -7.53 10.70
C ILE A 13 6.06 -7.31 12.21
N LYS A 14 6.35 -8.35 12.98
CA LYS A 14 6.52 -8.28 14.44
C LYS A 14 7.76 -7.47 14.86
N GLU A 15 8.72 -7.31 13.97
CA GLU A 15 9.94 -6.53 14.20
C GLU A 15 9.80 -5.08 13.70
N SER A 16 8.73 -4.78 12.98
CA SER A 16 8.50 -3.47 12.39
C SER A 16 7.81 -2.52 13.37
N VAL A 17 8.53 -1.54 13.86
CA VAL A 17 7.98 -0.51 14.75
C VAL A 17 6.89 0.30 14.05
N VAL A 18 7.12 0.75 12.83
CA VAL A 18 6.19 1.62 12.09
C VAL A 18 5.00 0.84 11.52
N ASN A 19 5.26 -0.21 10.70
CA ASN A 19 4.17 -0.92 10.02
C ASN A 19 3.25 -1.65 11.00
N GLN A 20 3.80 -2.21 12.07
CA GLN A 20 3.01 -2.84 13.11
C GLN A 20 2.10 -1.81 13.80
N ARG A 21 2.65 -0.65 14.17
CA ARG A 21 1.88 0.40 14.83
C ARG A 21 0.75 0.94 13.94
N TRP A 22 1.00 1.04 12.62
CA TRP A 22 -0.04 1.40 11.65
C TRP A 22 -1.17 0.37 11.60
N ILE A 23 -0.84 -0.93 11.60
CA ILE A 23 -1.83 -2.01 11.66
C ILE A 23 -2.67 -1.94 12.94
N GLU A 24 -2.04 -1.70 14.08
CA GLU A 24 -2.73 -1.56 15.37
C GLU A 24 -3.74 -0.43 15.35
N GLU A 25 -3.39 0.72 14.74
CA GLU A 25 -4.30 1.85 14.60
C GLU A 25 -5.47 1.55 13.66
N LEU A 26 -5.20 0.93 12.50
CA LEU A 26 -6.23 0.49 11.56
C LEU A 26 -7.23 -0.46 12.20
N ARG A 27 -6.77 -1.41 13.02
CA ARG A 27 -7.60 -2.40 13.72
C ARG A 27 -8.56 -1.81 14.75
N LYS A 28 -8.37 -0.57 15.16
CA LYS A 28 -9.33 0.16 16.00
C LYS A 28 -10.62 0.55 15.24
N HIS A 29 -10.60 0.45 13.90
CA HIS A 29 -11.70 0.84 13.02
C HIS A 29 -12.10 -0.30 12.05
N PRO A 30 -12.54 -1.47 12.57
CA PRO A 30 -12.84 -2.65 11.76
C PRO A 30 -14.06 -2.47 10.83
N ASP A 31 -14.90 -1.49 11.11
CA ASP A 31 -16.01 -1.06 10.27
C ASP A 31 -15.56 -0.36 8.98
N LYS A 32 -14.34 0.21 8.96
CA LYS A 32 -13.78 1.01 7.87
C LYS A 32 -12.68 0.29 7.10
N PHE A 33 -11.87 -0.49 7.80
CA PHE A 33 -10.67 -1.11 7.25
C PHE A 33 -10.70 -2.63 7.36
N THR A 34 -10.27 -3.29 6.30
CA THR A 34 -9.89 -4.71 6.32
C THR A 34 -8.38 -4.78 6.18
N VAL A 35 -7.69 -5.25 7.21
CA VAL A 35 -6.24 -5.46 7.20
C VAL A 35 -5.95 -6.89 6.75
N HIS A 36 -5.17 -7.04 5.69
CA HIS A 36 -4.84 -8.33 5.07
C HIS A 36 -3.32 -8.51 4.96
N GLU A 37 -2.75 -9.29 5.86
CA GLU A 37 -1.31 -9.52 5.99
C GLU A 37 -0.88 -10.71 5.14
N ILE A 38 -0.44 -10.49 3.90
CA ILE A 38 -0.22 -11.56 2.91
C ILE A 38 0.88 -12.56 3.31
N TYR A 39 1.90 -12.14 4.04
CA TYR A 39 2.94 -13.06 4.58
C TYR A 39 2.40 -13.99 5.67
N GLN A 40 1.36 -13.60 6.40
CA GLN A 40 0.72 -14.45 7.40
C GLN A 40 -0.33 -15.38 6.78
N VAL A 41 -1.07 -14.86 5.79
CA VAL A 41 -2.11 -15.63 5.10
C VAL A 41 -1.50 -16.70 4.20
N TYR A 42 -0.36 -16.42 3.60
CA TYR A 42 0.34 -17.32 2.67
C TYR A 42 1.77 -17.63 3.13
N PRO A 43 1.94 -18.30 4.29
CA PRO A 43 3.27 -18.58 4.84
C PRO A 43 4.13 -19.48 3.94
N ASN A 44 3.50 -20.23 3.04
CA ASN A 44 4.18 -21.11 2.07
C ASN A 44 4.41 -20.42 0.70
N GLY A 45 4.04 -19.16 0.56
CA GLY A 45 4.16 -18.42 -0.70
C GLY A 45 3.19 -18.85 -1.80
N ILE A 46 2.20 -19.70 -1.50
CA ILE A 46 1.18 -20.16 -2.46
C ILE A 46 -0.06 -19.31 -2.30
N ILE A 47 -0.33 -18.46 -3.28
CA ILE A 47 -1.42 -17.49 -3.27
C ILE A 47 -2.69 -18.11 -3.83
N ASP A 48 -3.80 -18.01 -3.09
CA ASP A 48 -5.13 -18.31 -3.59
C ASP A 48 -5.66 -17.09 -4.36
N VAL A 49 -5.39 -17.07 -5.65
CA VAL A 49 -5.71 -15.98 -6.57
C VAL A 49 -7.19 -15.63 -6.55
N ALA A 50 -8.07 -16.62 -6.59
CA ALA A 50 -9.51 -16.41 -6.61
C ALA A 50 -10.00 -15.74 -5.31
N LYS A 51 -9.45 -16.13 -4.17
CA LYS A 51 -9.74 -15.53 -2.87
C LYS A 51 -9.26 -14.08 -2.79
N GLU A 52 -8.05 -13.79 -3.28
CA GLU A 52 -7.52 -12.43 -3.32
C GLU A 52 -8.33 -11.53 -4.23
N GLN A 53 -8.68 -12.00 -5.43
CA GLN A 53 -9.52 -11.26 -6.37
C GLN A 53 -10.92 -10.95 -5.79
N ALA A 54 -11.57 -11.94 -5.17
CA ALA A 54 -12.85 -11.75 -4.49
C ALA A 54 -12.74 -10.73 -3.34
N LEU A 55 -11.65 -10.78 -2.58
CA LEU A 55 -11.38 -9.82 -1.50
C LEU A 55 -11.25 -8.40 -2.06
N ILE A 56 -10.50 -8.22 -3.15
CA ILE A 56 -10.34 -6.92 -3.81
C ILE A 56 -11.69 -6.42 -4.37
N GLU A 57 -12.47 -7.29 -4.99
CA GLU A 57 -13.77 -6.91 -5.55
C GLU A 57 -14.76 -6.42 -4.48
N ALA A 58 -14.68 -6.95 -3.26
CA ALA A 58 -15.51 -6.56 -2.13
C ALA A 58 -15.17 -5.17 -1.54
N HIS A 59 -14.08 -4.52 -1.99
CA HIS A 59 -13.61 -3.24 -1.47
C HIS A 59 -13.48 -2.20 -2.59
N GLU A 60 -13.64 -0.92 -2.24
CA GLU A 60 -13.56 0.17 -3.22
C GLU A 60 -12.18 0.83 -3.27
N ASN A 61 -11.45 0.79 -2.16
CA ASN A 61 -10.11 1.37 -2.06
C ASN A 61 -9.11 0.28 -1.69
N LEU A 62 -7.94 0.34 -2.33
CA LEU A 62 -6.82 -0.56 -2.07
C LEU A 62 -5.63 0.24 -1.57
N ILE A 63 -5.08 -0.16 -0.44
CA ILE A 63 -3.86 0.41 0.10
C ILE A 63 -2.81 -0.69 0.10
N PHE A 64 -1.65 -0.42 -0.46
CA PHE A 64 -0.50 -1.31 -0.42
C PHE A 64 0.47 -0.80 0.63
N GLN A 65 0.51 -1.49 1.77
CA GLN A 65 1.35 -1.13 2.91
C GLN A 65 2.57 -2.03 2.96
N PHE A 66 3.78 -1.44 2.81
CA PHE A 66 5.03 -2.20 2.80
C PHE A 66 6.26 -1.36 3.17
N PRO A 67 7.36 -1.98 3.62
CA PRO A 67 8.65 -1.32 3.75
C PRO A 67 9.33 -1.20 2.37
N VAL A 68 9.97 -0.08 2.12
CA VAL A 68 10.75 0.12 0.88
C VAL A 68 12.01 -0.74 0.94
N TYR A 69 12.11 -1.72 0.07
CA TYR A 69 13.28 -2.58 -0.10
C TYR A 69 13.93 -2.30 -1.46
N TRP A 70 15.16 -1.80 -1.44
CA TRP A 70 15.90 -1.49 -2.66
C TRP A 70 15.11 -0.61 -3.65
N PHE A 71 14.51 0.48 -3.13
CA PHE A 71 13.67 1.43 -3.89
C PHE A 71 12.43 0.79 -4.52
N ASN A 72 12.00 -0.35 -4.00
CA ASN A 72 10.87 -1.14 -4.47
C ASN A 72 10.14 -1.78 -3.27
N CYS A 73 9.29 -2.75 -3.52
CA CYS A 73 8.56 -3.51 -2.52
C CYS A 73 9.28 -4.82 -2.12
N PRO A 74 8.85 -5.47 -1.03
CA PRO A 74 9.27 -6.84 -0.73
C PRO A 74 8.92 -7.83 -1.85
N PRO A 75 9.77 -8.85 -2.11
CA PRO A 75 9.62 -9.73 -3.27
C PRO A 75 8.28 -10.48 -3.32
N PHE A 76 7.76 -10.91 -2.18
CA PHE A 76 6.46 -11.60 -2.15
C PHE A 76 5.30 -10.68 -2.53
N PHE A 77 5.39 -9.38 -2.29
CA PHE A 77 4.38 -8.45 -2.78
C PHE A 77 4.42 -8.30 -4.31
N LYS A 78 5.62 -8.31 -4.90
CA LYS A 78 5.72 -8.33 -6.37
C LYS A 78 5.13 -9.61 -6.95
N GLN A 79 5.43 -10.77 -6.36
CA GLN A 79 4.79 -12.04 -6.74
C GLN A 79 3.28 -11.94 -6.61
N TRP A 80 2.77 -11.41 -5.48
CA TRP A 80 1.33 -11.25 -5.26
C TRP A 80 0.68 -10.39 -6.36
N LEU A 81 1.32 -9.28 -6.78
CA LEU A 81 0.83 -8.45 -7.89
C LEU A 81 0.78 -9.25 -9.20
N ASP A 82 1.83 -10.01 -9.51
CA ASP A 82 1.94 -10.79 -10.74
C ASP A 82 0.89 -11.90 -10.79
N ASP A 83 0.67 -12.59 -9.67
CA ASP A 83 -0.27 -13.71 -9.59
C ASP A 83 -1.73 -13.24 -9.57
N VAL A 84 -2.04 -12.14 -8.89
CA VAL A 84 -3.42 -11.67 -8.65
C VAL A 84 -3.93 -10.78 -9.79
N PHE A 85 -3.07 -9.93 -10.37
CA PHE A 85 -3.48 -8.99 -11.43
C PHE A 85 -3.43 -9.67 -12.81
N THR A 86 -4.32 -10.62 -13.02
CA THR A 86 -4.34 -11.47 -14.21
C THR A 86 -5.03 -10.81 -15.41
N TYR A 87 -4.67 -11.29 -16.61
CA TYR A 87 -5.38 -10.97 -17.85
C TYR A 87 -6.86 -11.37 -17.74
N GLY A 88 -7.75 -10.52 -18.26
CA GLY A 88 -9.19 -10.78 -18.23
C GLY A 88 -9.86 -10.43 -16.89
N TRP A 89 -9.09 -10.18 -15.84
CA TRP A 89 -9.58 -9.71 -14.55
C TRP A 89 -9.11 -8.27 -14.27
N ALA A 90 -7.80 -8.03 -14.18
CA ALA A 90 -7.22 -6.70 -13.91
C ALA A 90 -7.10 -5.85 -15.19
N TYR A 91 -6.75 -6.46 -16.30
CA TYR A 91 -6.45 -5.80 -17.57
C TYR A 91 -6.86 -6.64 -18.77
N GLY A 92 -6.65 -6.09 -19.98
CA GLY A 92 -7.06 -6.70 -21.23
C GLY A 92 -8.50 -6.37 -21.62
N SER A 93 -9.02 -7.00 -22.67
CA SER A 93 -10.32 -6.63 -23.27
C SER A 93 -11.54 -6.81 -22.34
N THR A 94 -11.44 -7.66 -21.34
CA THR A 94 -12.50 -7.94 -20.36
C THR A 94 -12.14 -7.54 -18.93
N GLY A 95 -10.85 -7.27 -18.67
CA GLY A 95 -10.35 -6.96 -17.33
C GLY A 95 -10.66 -5.51 -16.93
N ASN A 96 -11.52 -5.34 -15.92
CA ASN A 96 -11.93 -4.04 -15.43
C ASN A 96 -12.17 -3.97 -13.92
N LYS A 97 -11.73 -4.99 -13.18
CA LYS A 97 -12.06 -5.12 -11.75
C LYS A 97 -11.37 -4.09 -10.86
N LEU A 98 -10.31 -3.46 -11.37
CA LEU A 98 -9.59 -2.39 -10.69
C LEU A 98 -9.97 -1.00 -11.20
N LYS A 99 -10.73 -0.92 -12.28
CA LYS A 99 -11.15 0.36 -12.88
C LYS A 99 -11.83 1.27 -11.86
N ASN A 100 -11.34 2.51 -11.77
CA ASN A 100 -11.79 3.55 -10.85
C ASN A 100 -11.63 3.22 -9.36
N LYS A 101 -11.05 2.08 -8.97
CA LYS A 101 -10.65 1.86 -7.58
C LYS A 101 -9.50 2.79 -7.22
N LYS A 102 -9.54 3.36 -6.03
CA LYS A 102 -8.40 4.15 -5.54
C LYS A 102 -7.29 3.22 -5.09
N ILE A 103 -6.08 3.44 -5.60
CA ILE A 103 -4.88 2.73 -5.16
C ILE A 103 -3.92 3.73 -4.54
N MET A 104 -3.48 3.47 -3.31
CA MET A 104 -2.49 4.29 -2.60
C MET A 104 -1.39 3.40 -2.02
N LEU A 105 -0.16 3.88 -2.07
CA LEU A 105 0.94 3.26 -1.33
C LEU A 105 1.05 3.88 0.07
N ALA A 106 1.24 3.04 1.07
CA ALA A 106 1.61 3.41 2.42
C ALA A 106 2.94 2.74 2.76
N VAL A 107 4.02 3.50 2.78
CA VAL A 107 5.36 2.94 2.81
C VAL A 107 6.20 3.47 3.96
N SER A 108 7.05 2.60 4.52
CA SER A 108 8.11 2.98 5.44
C SER A 108 9.46 2.90 4.73
N ALA A 109 10.28 3.95 4.86
CA ALA A 109 11.61 4.04 4.25
C ALA A 109 12.68 4.20 5.33
N GLY A 110 13.77 3.42 5.24
CA GLY A 110 14.91 3.52 6.15
C GLY A 110 15.58 4.88 6.11
N ILE A 111 15.66 5.44 4.93
CA ILE A 111 16.36 6.69 4.61
C ILE A 111 15.50 7.92 4.94
N GLN A 112 16.15 9.03 5.26
CA GLN A 112 15.53 10.30 5.59
C GLN A 112 14.87 10.97 4.36
N SER A 113 13.80 11.71 4.58
CA SER A 113 13.06 12.40 3.51
C SER A 113 13.91 13.37 2.70
N LYS A 114 14.89 14.04 3.35
CA LYS A 114 15.79 14.99 2.68
C LYS A 114 16.63 14.36 1.56
N ASP A 115 16.90 13.05 1.66
CA ASP A 115 17.67 12.32 0.66
C ASP A 115 16.83 12.00 -0.61
N TYR A 116 15.50 12.02 -0.47
CA TYR A 116 14.53 11.86 -1.55
C TYR A 116 14.02 13.22 -2.05
N SER A 117 14.91 14.04 -2.55
CA SER A 117 14.61 15.35 -3.13
C SER A 117 15.54 15.65 -4.30
N ASP A 118 15.20 16.66 -5.10
CA ASP A 118 16.01 17.08 -6.26
C ASP A 118 17.43 17.50 -5.89
N THR A 119 17.62 17.95 -4.66
CA THR A 119 18.94 18.34 -4.10
C THR A 119 19.48 17.30 -3.10
N GLY A 120 18.74 16.24 -2.85
CA GLY A 120 19.12 15.17 -1.95
C GLY A 120 20.07 14.15 -2.58
N ARG A 121 20.45 13.14 -1.80
CA ARG A 121 21.41 12.11 -2.23
C ARG A 121 20.99 11.39 -3.51
N TYR A 122 19.69 11.12 -3.67
CA TYR A 122 19.18 10.34 -4.79
C TYR A 122 18.71 11.19 -5.96
N GLN A 123 18.62 12.53 -5.80
CA GLN A 123 18.16 13.49 -6.82
C GLN A 123 16.80 13.11 -7.42
N LEU A 124 15.97 12.42 -6.65
CA LEU A 124 14.59 12.07 -7.00
C LEU A 124 13.74 11.92 -5.73
N SER A 125 12.45 12.10 -5.86
CA SER A 125 11.51 11.86 -4.77
C SER A 125 11.23 10.36 -4.59
N LEU A 126 10.75 9.96 -3.41
CA LEU A 126 10.32 8.58 -3.17
C LEU A 126 9.16 8.18 -4.12
N ASN A 127 8.29 9.12 -4.48
CA ASN A 127 7.24 8.87 -5.46
C ASN A 127 7.82 8.52 -6.84
N GLN A 128 8.87 9.20 -7.27
CA GLN A 128 9.57 8.87 -8.51
C GLN A 128 10.28 7.51 -8.43
N ALA A 129 10.88 7.17 -7.30
CA ALA A 129 11.49 5.85 -7.09
C ALA A 129 10.43 4.72 -7.19
N LEU A 130 9.21 4.96 -6.71
CA LEU A 130 8.09 4.01 -6.71
C LEU A 130 7.14 4.19 -7.92
N TYR A 131 7.56 4.93 -8.95
CA TYR A 131 6.75 5.21 -10.13
C TYR A 131 6.19 3.96 -10.85
N PRO A 132 6.83 2.78 -10.84
CA PRO A 132 6.25 1.56 -11.39
C PRO A 132 4.86 1.20 -10.84
N PHE A 133 4.56 1.55 -9.60
CA PHE A 133 3.22 1.32 -9.00
C PHE A 133 2.16 2.27 -9.55
N GLU A 134 2.55 3.52 -9.84
CA GLU A 134 1.67 4.48 -10.53
C GLU A 134 1.36 4.00 -11.95
N LEU A 135 2.39 3.54 -12.69
CA LEU A 135 2.20 2.94 -14.01
C LEU A 135 1.29 1.70 -13.96
N THR A 136 1.44 0.85 -12.93
CA THR A 136 0.56 -0.30 -12.73
C THR A 136 -0.88 0.15 -12.53
N ALA A 137 -1.12 1.15 -11.69
CA ALA A 137 -2.45 1.69 -11.45
C ALA A 137 -3.06 2.28 -12.73
N LEU A 138 -2.29 3.04 -13.51
CA LEU A 138 -2.72 3.57 -14.81
C LEU A 138 -3.06 2.43 -15.79
N TYR A 139 -2.24 1.39 -15.85
CA TYR A 139 -2.46 0.27 -16.76
C TYR A 139 -3.76 -0.50 -16.49
N VAL A 140 -4.17 -0.59 -15.23
CA VAL A 140 -5.43 -1.22 -14.81
C VAL A 140 -6.59 -0.23 -14.64
N GLU A 141 -6.45 1.01 -15.13
CA GLU A 141 -7.43 2.09 -15.07
C GLU A 141 -7.89 2.44 -13.65
N ALA A 142 -7.01 2.28 -12.66
CA ALA A 142 -7.26 2.66 -11.27
C ALA A 142 -6.89 4.14 -11.02
N ASP A 143 -7.52 4.74 -10.00
CA ASP A 143 -7.28 6.12 -9.56
C ASP A 143 -6.12 6.13 -8.54
N TYR A 144 -4.87 6.32 -9.03
CA TYR A 144 -3.69 6.35 -8.17
C TYR A 144 -3.67 7.59 -7.29
N GLN A 145 -3.39 7.40 -6.00
CA GLN A 145 -3.42 8.44 -5.00
C GLN A 145 -2.02 8.77 -4.48
N PRO A 146 -1.79 10.02 -4.03
CA PRO A 146 -0.51 10.41 -3.43
C PRO A 146 -0.10 9.48 -2.30
N ILE A 147 1.16 9.02 -2.31
CA ILE A 147 1.70 8.08 -1.34
C ILE A 147 1.61 8.64 0.09
N TYR A 148 1.50 7.73 1.06
CA TYR A 148 1.76 7.99 2.47
C TYR A 148 3.10 7.38 2.84
N ALA A 149 4.02 8.16 3.38
CA ALA A 149 5.36 7.68 3.67
C ALA A 149 5.81 8.06 5.08
N PHE A 150 6.44 7.12 5.78
CA PHE A 150 7.25 7.37 6.97
C PHE A 150 8.72 7.18 6.59
N TYR A 151 9.53 8.20 6.85
CA TYR A 151 10.96 8.20 6.51
C TYR A 151 11.82 8.03 7.76
N GLY A 152 13.03 7.54 7.58
CA GLY A 152 14.04 7.47 8.63
C GLY A 152 13.82 6.36 9.65
N THR A 153 13.25 5.21 9.25
CA THR A 153 13.04 4.08 10.16
C THR A 153 14.35 3.53 10.72
N GLU A 154 15.47 3.73 10.02
CA GLU A 154 16.83 3.35 10.46
C GLU A 154 17.51 4.41 11.35
N SER A 155 16.86 5.53 11.57
CA SER A 155 17.38 6.66 12.36
C SER A 155 16.80 6.71 13.78
N ASN A 156 16.31 5.60 14.30
CA ASN A 156 15.71 5.46 15.62
C ASN A 156 14.58 6.48 15.89
N PRO A 157 13.48 6.41 15.14
CA PRO A 157 12.35 7.31 15.36
C PRO A 157 11.79 7.15 16.77
N THR A 158 11.33 8.24 17.37
CA THR A 158 10.71 8.21 18.68
C THR A 158 9.33 7.53 18.62
N SER A 159 8.89 6.98 19.76
CA SER A 159 7.54 6.40 19.87
C SER A 159 6.44 7.41 19.52
N GLU A 160 6.65 8.68 19.88
CA GLU A 160 5.70 9.75 19.59
C GLU A 160 5.60 10.01 18.07
N GLU A 161 6.70 10.08 17.34
CA GLU A 161 6.70 10.23 15.88
C GLU A 161 5.96 9.08 15.19
N VAL A 162 6.19 7.85 15.65
CA VAL A 162 5.52 6.65 15.13
C VAL A 162 4.02 6.67 15.45
N ASP A 163 3.64 7.01 16.68
CA ASP A 163 2.23 7.11 17.11
C ASP A 163 1.48 8.17 16.31
N GLN A 164 2.05 9.35 16.15
CA GLN A 164 1.46 10.44 15.36
C GLN A 164 1.31 10.03 13.89
N SER A 165 2.31 9.34 13.33
CA SER A 165 2.19 8.84 11.96
C SER A 165 1.04 7.86 11.80
N ALA A 166 0.80 6.97 12.77
CA ALA A 166 -0.30 6.02 12.71
C ALA A 166 -1.67 6.71 12.73
N ILE A 167 -1.83 7.71 13.59
CA ILE A 167 -3.06 8.53 13.67
C ILE A 167 -3.28 9.27 12.34
N HIS A 168 -2.27 9.93 11.81
CA HIS A 168 -2.36 10.66 10.53
C HIS A 168 -2.64 9.72 9.36
N TYR A 169 -2.06 8.52 9.37
CA TYR A 169 -2.33 7.49 8.36
C TYR A 169 -3.81 7.14 8.30
N VAL A 170 -4.41 6.79 9.44
CA VAL A 170 -5.84 6.46 9.52
C VAL A 170 -6.70 7.65 9.10
N GLN A 171 -6.39 8.86 9.53
CA GLN A 171 -7.10 10.07 9.12
C GLN A 171 -7.06 10.26 7.59
N LYS A 172 -5.88 10.09 6.98
CA LYS A 172 -5.71 10.17 5.52
C LYS A 172 -6.57 9.15 4.79
N LEU A 173 -6.62 7.90 5.27
CA LEU A 173 -7.44 6.85 4.67
C LEU A 173 -8.96 7.13 4.81
N ILE A 174 -9.39 7.68 5.92
CA ILE A 174 -10.79 8.09 6.11
C ILE A 174 -11.16 9.20 5.12
N LEU A 175 -10.29 10.19 4.94
CA LEU A 175 -10.50 11.26 3.95
C LEU A 175 -10.52 10.69 2.53
N LEU A 176 -9.57 9.81 2.20
CA LEU A 176 -9.51 9.13 0.90
C LEU A 176 -10.81 8.40 0.57
N ALA A 177 -11.37 7.66 1.54
CA ALA A 177 -12.60 6.90 1.35
C ALA A 177 -13.82 7.79 1.07
N ASN A 178 -13.81 9.04 1.51
CA ASN A 178 -14.88 10.01 1.32
C ASN A 178 -14.75 10.84 0.03
N MET A 179 -13.59 10.83 -0.63
CA MET A 179 -13.38 11.53 -1.89
C MET A 179 -14.10 10.82 -3.04
N THR A 180 -14.61 11.57 -4.01
CA THR A 180 -15.10 11.01 -5.26
C THR A 180 -13.91 10.53 -6.11
N SER A 181 -14.00 9.32 -6.66
CA SER A 181 -12.96 8.82 -7.58
C SER A 181 -12.96 9.67 -8.86
N LYS A 182 -11.77 9.92 -9.41
CA LYS A 182 -11.66 10.50 -10.75
C LYS A 182 -12.11 9.44 -11.75
N HIS A 183 -13.02 9.81 -12.63
CA HIS A 183 -13.40 8.98 -13.76
C HIS A 183 -12.44 9.31 -14.91
N PHE A 184 -11.73 8.28 -15.38
CA PHE A 184 -10.91 8.34 -16.60
C PHE A 184 -11.74 7.91 -17.81
#